data_3a7197b3492388ba3e078e49cd8d8972
#
_entry.id   3a7197b3492388ba3e078e49cd8d8972
#
_cell.length_a   1.000
_cell.length_b   1.000
_cell.length_c   1.000
_cell.angle_alpha   90.00
_cell.angle_beta   90.00
_cell.angle_gamma   90.00
#
_symmetry.space_group_name_H-M   'P 1'
#
loop_
_entity.id
_entity.type
_entity.pdbx_description
1 polymer ?
#
loop_
_entity_poly.entity_id
_entity_poly.type
_entity_poly.pdbx_seq_one_letter_code
_entity_poly.pdbx_strand_id
1 'polypeptide(L)'
;MTTEAQELKEQALDSHEERHREWVLKARDVAVKVALDFGSVSINDVRPRCPLPEGAHPSLYGAVFRTPVLRPAGYVVAFHRESHGRVVRSYKITGEQ
;
A
#
# COMPACT_ATOMS: atom_id res chain seq x y z
N MET A 1 12.29 -1.28 23.17
CA MET A 1 13.53 -0.67 22.65
C MET A 1 13.72 -1.06 21.19
N THR A 2 13.85 -0.07 20.31
CA THR A 2 14.18 -0.32 18.91
C THR A 2 15.67 -0.63 18.79
N THR A 3 16.00 -1.62 17.96
CA THR A 3 17.38 -1.93 17.64
C THR A 3 17.89 -0.95 16.57
N GLU A 4 19.19 -0.78 16.44
CA GLU A 4 19.80 0.03 15.38
C GLU A 4 19.31 -0.40 13.99
N ALA A 5 19.18 -1.70 13.77
CA ALA A 5 18.70 -2.24 12.49
C ALA A 5 17.27 -1.79 12.17
N GLN A 6 16.40 -1.75 13.18
CA GLN A 6 15.03 -1.28 13.01
C GLN A 6 14.98 0.22 12.71
N GLU A 7 15.78 1.01 13.40
CA GLU A 7 15.86 2.45 13.16
C GLU A 7 16.34 2.76 11.74
N LEU A 8 17.37 2.07 11.27
CA LEU A 8 17.89 2.25 9.92
C LEU A 8 16.84 1.85 8.87
N LYS A 9 16.10 0.78 9.12
CA LYS A 9 15.05 0.33 8.23
C LYS A 9 13.91 1.35 8.14
N GLU A 10 13.48 1.89 9.27
CA GLU A 10 12.44 2.92 9.32
C GLU A 10 12.88 4.19 8.59
N GLN A 11 14.11 4.63 8.79
CA GLN A 11 14.66 5.80 8.10
C GLN A 11 14.72 5.58 6.59
N ALA A 12 15.13 4.40 6.15
CA ALA A 12 15.19 4.07 4.73
C ALA A 12 13.80 4.07 4.09
N LEU A 13 12.79 3.53 4.77
CA LEU A 13 11.40 3.53 4.30
C LEU A 13 10.84 4.94 4.22
N ASP A 14 11.10 5.77 5.24
CA ASP A 14 10.64 7.16 5.27
C ASP A 14 11.27 7.98 4.15
N SER A 15 12.57 7.80 3.89
CA SER A 15 13.25 8.49 2.78
C SER A 15 12.69 8.08 1.43
N HIS A 16 12.39 6.79 1.25
CA HIS A 16 11.84 6.26 0.02
C HIS A 16 10.43 6.81 -0.22
N GLU A 17 9.59 6.84 0.81
CA GLU A 17 8.24 7.39 0.74
C GLU A 17 8.27 8.89 0.44
N GLU A 18 9.16 9.63 1.10
CA GLU A 18 9.32 11.07 0.87
C GLU A 18 9.74 11.38 -0.56
N ARG A 19 10.67 10.59 -1.12
CA ARG A 19 11.15 10.76 -2.50
C ARG A 19 10.03 10.60 -3.51
N HIS A 20 9.05 9.74 -3.23
CA HIS A 20 7.95 9.46 -4.13
C HIS A 20 6.61 9.94 -3.58
N ARG A 21 6.63 10.99 -2.78
CA ARG A 21 5.45 11.49 -2.06
C ARG A 21 4.25 11.77 -2.96
N GLU A 22 4.46 12.43 -4.08
CA GLU A 22 3.36 12.74 -5.00
C GLU A 22 2.70 11.47 -5.53
N TRP A 23 3.51 10.49 -5.90
CA TRP A 23 3.00 9.21 -6.37
C TRP A 23 2.20 8.50 -5.27
N VAL A 24 2.74 8.49 -4.05
CA VAL A 24 2.08 7.85 -2.90
C VAL A 24 0.72 8.49 -2.64
N LEU A 25 0.64 9.83 -2.67
CA LEU A 25 -0.61 10.55 -2.44
C LEU A 25 -1.65 10.23 -3.52
N LYS A 26 -1.26 10.19 -4.78
CA LYS A 26 -2.14 9.80 -5.88
C LYS A 26 -2.63 8.36 -5.74
N ALA A 27 -1.72 7.45 -5.40
CA ALA A 27 -2.07 6.05 -5.23
C ALA A 27 -3.02 5.84 -4.03
N ARG A 28 -2.84 6.60 -2.95
CA ARG A 28 -3.77 6.60 -1.81
C ARG A 28 -5.17 7.05 -2.23
N ASP A 29 -5.26 8.11 -3.03
CA ASP A 29 -6.55 8.58 -3.54
C ASP A 29 -7.25 7.50 -4.36
N VAL A 30 -6.50 6.81 -5.21
CA VAL A 30 -7.03 5.69 -6.00
C VAL A 30 -7.52 4.58 -5.07
N ALA A 31 -6.71 4.20 -4.08
CA ALA A 31 -7.07 3.16 -3.12
C ALA A 31 -8.36 3.50 -2.37
N VAL A 32 -8.49 4.75 -1.91
CA VAL A 32 -9.69 5.21 -1.20
C VAL A 32 -10.92 5.16 -2.12
N LYS A 33 -10.79 5.60 -3.37
CA LYS A 33 -11.89 5.54 -4.34
C LYS A 33 -12.34 4.11 -4.60
N VAL A 34 -11.39 3.19 -4.76
CA VAL A 34 -11.73 1.77 -4.96
C VAL A 34 -12.46 1.23 -3.72
N ALA A 35 -11.99 1.55 -2.52
CA ALA A 35 -12.64 1.10 -1.29
C ALA A 35 -14.05 1.67 -1.16
N LEU A 36 -14.27 2.93 -1.56
CA LEU A 36 -15.59 3.55 -1.54
C LEU A 36 -16.54 2.91 -2.56
N ASP A 37 -16.04 2.61 -3.76
CA ASP A 37 -16.84 2.07 -4.84
C ASP A 37 -17.16 0.58 -4.66
N PHE A 38 -16.20 -0.19 -4.14
CA PHE A 38 -16.31 -1.65 -4.06
C PHE A 38 -16.36 -2.21 -2.64
N GLY A 39 -16.20 -1.37 -1.64
CA GLY A 39 -16.27 -1.76 -0.23
C GLY A 39 -14.93 -2.20 0.36
N SER A 40 -13.94 -2.48 -0.45
CA SER A 40 -12.60 -2.85 -0.01
C SER A 40 -11.58 -2.60 -1.11
N VAL A 41 -10.30 -2.59 -0.74
CA VAL A 41 -9.20 -2.37 -1.68
C VAL A 41 -8.00 -3.21 -1.25
N SER A 42 -7.24 -3.70 -2.22
CA SER A 42 -5.97 -4.38 -1.99
C SER A 42 -4.95 -3.90 -3.02
N ILE A 43 -3.72 -4.39 -2.90
CA ILE A 43 -2.67 -4.11 -3.90
C ILE A 43 -3.08 -4.59 -5.30
N ASN A 44 -3.93 -5.62 -5.39
CA ASN A 44 -4.47 -6.11 -6.67
C ASN A 44 -5.22 -5.01 -7.43
N ASP A 45 -5.86 -4.09 -6.71
CA ASP A 45 -6.62 -2.99 -7.29
C ASP A 45 -5.73 -1.80 -7.64
N VAL A 46 -4.73 -1.54 -6.79
CA VAL A 46 -3.86 -0.36 -6.95
C VAL A 46 -2.78 -0.58 -8.01
N ARG A 47 -2.19 -1.76 -8.03
CA ARG A 47 -1.06 -2.06 -8.93
C ARG A 47 -1.34 -1.78 -10.40
N PRO A 48 -2.47 -2.23 -10.98
CA PRO A 48 -2.76 -1.95 -12.39
C PRO A 48 -3.12 -0.48 -12.66
N ARG A 49 -3.64 0.22 -11.66
CA ARG A 49 -4.05 1.63 -11.80
C ARG A 49 -2.90 2.59 -11.56
N CYS A 50 -1.93 2.18 -10.75
CA CYS A 50 -0.81 3.02 -10.32
C CYS A 50 0.50 2.24 -10.47
N PRO A 51 1.04 2.11 -11.71
CA PRO A 51 2.34 1.47 -11.89
C PRO A 51 3.40 2.22 -11.09
N LEU A 52 4.39 1.48 -10.59
CA LEU A 52 5.49 2.08 -9.82
C LEU A 52 6.22 3.13 -10.63
N PRO A 53 6.65 4.24 -10.00
CA PRO A 53 7.53 5.18 -10.67
C PRO A 53 8.87 4.52 -10.98
N GLU A 54 9.54 5.01 -12.02
CA GLU A 54 10.84 4.50 -12.42
C GLU A 54 11.83 4.54 -11.27
N GLY A 55 12.51 3.42 -11.05
CA GLY A 55 13.50 3.29 -9.98
C GLY A 55 12.93 3.02 -8.61
N ALA A 56 11.61 2.95 -8.45
CA ALA A 56 11.00 2.68 -7.15
C ALA A 56 10.95 1.18 -6.84
N HIS A 57 11.15 0.85 -5.59
CA HIS A 57 11.03 -0.52 -5.10
C HIS A 57 9.56 -0.87 -4.87
N PRO A 58 9.13 -2.13 -5.14
CA PRO A 58 7.73 -2.55 -4.91
C PRO A 58 7.22 -2.35 -3.48
N SER A 59 8.09 -2.27 -2.48
CA SER A 59 7.69 -1.96 -1.11
C SER A 59 6.97 -0.61 -0.98
N LEU A 60 7.10 0.26 -1.98
CA LEU A 60 6.42 1.54 -2.00
C LEU A 60 4.89 1.39 -1.96
N TYR A 61 4.35 0.30 -2.50
CA TYR A 61 2.92 0.01 -2.38
C TYR A 61 2.47 -0.11 -0.92
N GLY A 62 3.36 -0.55 -0.02
CA GLY A 62 3.06 -0.60 1.41
C GLY A 62 2.75 0.77 1.99
N ALA A 63 3.43 1.82 1.50
CA ALA A 63 3.20 3.19 1.94
C ALA A 63 1.79 3.68 1.57
N VAL A 64 1.22 3.22 0.47
CA VAL A 64 -0.13 3.59 0.02
C VAL A 64 -1.17 3.25 1.07
N PHE A 65 -1.01 2.11 1.75
CA PHE A 65 -1.98 1.63 2.74
C PHE A 65 -1.67 2.11 4.16
N ARG A 66 -0.57 2.82 4.37
CA ARG A 66 -0.22 3.42 5.67
C ARG A 66 -0.90 4.78 5.83
N THR A 67 -2.21 4.76 5.95
CA THR A 67 -3.02 5.97 6.16
C THR A 67 -4.13 5.66 7.14
N PRO A 68 -4.48 6.60 8.05
CA PRO A 68 -5.58 6.37 9.00
C PRO A 68 -6.95 6.24 8.34
N VAL A 69 -7.07 6.60 7.07
CA VAL A 69 -8.33 6.47 6.31
C VAL A 69 -8.63 5.01 5.97
N LEU A 70 -7.61 4.16 5.87
CA LEU A 70 -7.75 2.74 5.53
C LEU A 70 -7.36 1.87 6.72
N ARG A 71 -8.11 0.80 6.97
CA ARG A 71 -7.81 -0.18 8.01
C ARG A 71 -7.75 -1.59 7.43
N PRO A 72 -6.91 -2.48 7.99
CA PRO A 72 -6.89 -3.88 7.56
C PRO A 72 -8.24 -4.54 7.79
N ALA A 73 -8.71 -5.34 6.82
CA ALA A 73 -10.02 -5.96 6.85
C ALA A 73 -10.04 -7.41 6.35
N GLY A 74 -8.88 -8.04 6.25
CA GLY A 74 -8.78 -9.42 5.81
C GLY A 74 -7.74 -9.62 4.73
N TYR A 75 -7.88 -10.69 3.97
CA TYR A 75 -6.91 -11.08 2.95
C TYR A 75 -7.61 -11.50 1.68
N VAL A 76 -6.96 -11.25 0.54
CA VAL A 76 -7.40 -11.73 -0.78
C VAL A 76 -6.19 -12.35 -1.49
N VAL A 77 -6.44 -13.17 -2.49
CA VAL A 77 -5.38 -13.80 -3.26
C VAL A 77 -4.75 -12.77 -4.20
N ALA A 78 -3.42 -12.71 -4.22
CA ALA A 78 -2.70 -11.83 -5.14
C ALA A 78 -2.79 -12.37 -6.56
N PHE A 79 -3.17 -11.51 -7.50
CA PHE A 79 -3.30 -11.87 -8.92
C PHE A 79 -2.01 -11.67 -9.70
N HIS A 80 -1.03 -11.00 -9.11
CA HIS A 80 0.23 -10.74 -9.78
C HIS A 80 1.00 -12.05 -9.97
N ARG A 81 1.51 -12.28 -11.19
CA ARG A 81 2.20 -13.52 -11.53
C ARG A 81 3.35 -13.85 -10.56
N GLU A 82 4.14 -12.85 -10.20
CA GLU A 82 5.29 -13.02 -9.32
C GLU A 82 4.91 -13.30 -7.86
N SER A 83 3.65 -13.11 -7.50
CA SER A 83 3.17 -13.38 -6.15
C SER A 83 2.92 -14.85 -5.89
N HIS A 84 2.89 -15.69 -6.92
CA HIS A 84 2.71 -17.15 -6.83
C HIS A 84 1.50 -17.57 -5.97
N GLY A 85 0.40 -16.84 -6.08
CA GLY A 85 -0.81 -17.15 -5.33
C GLY A 85 -0.79 -16.75 -3.87
N ARG A 86 0.18 -15.94 -3.44
CA ARG A 86 0.22 -15.42 -2.07
C ARG A 86 -1.02 -14.59 -1.77
N VAL A 87 -1.42 -14.59 -0.50
CA VAL A 87 -2.49 -13.70 -0.06
C VAL A 87 -1.92 -12.31 0.20
N VAL A 88 -2.74 -11.30 -0.07
CA VAL A 88 -2.42 -9.91 0.24
C VAL A 88 -3.51 -9.35 1.13
N ARG A 89 -3.15 -8.33 1.93
CA ARG A 89 -4.09 -7.73 2.86
C ARG A 89 -5.12 -6.89 2.12
N SER A 90 -6.37 -7.03 2.53
CA SER A 90 -7.48 -6.19 2.09
C SER A 90 -7.71 -5.08 3.10
N TYR A 91 -8.18 -3.92 2.65
CA TYR A 91 -8.40 -2.74 3.48
C TYR A 91 -9.80 -2.19 3.24
N LYS A 92 -10.36 -1.56 4.26
CA LYS A 92 -11.64 -0.84 4.19
C LYS A 92 -11.46 0.56 4.73
N ILE A 93 -12.42 1.44 4.41
CA ILE A 93 -12.43 2.80 4.93
C ILE A 93 -12.63 2.75 6.44
N THR A 94 -11.78 3.47 7.16
CA THR A 94 -11.87 3.60 8.62
C THR A 94 -13.21 4.27 8.99
N GLY A 95 -13.91 3.69 9.95
CA GLY A 95 -15.20 4.21 10.40
C GLY A 95 -16.41 3.63 9.68
N GLU A 96 -16.23 2.89 8.58
CA GLU A 96 -17.32 2.12 7.97
C GLU A 96 -17.64 0.89 8.82
N GLN A 97 -18.90 0.61 8.97
CA GLN A 97 -19.37 -0.56 9.71
C GLN A 97 -19.77 -1.68 8.78
#